data_fda06dc792b43bd02e99d79c1c526bf9
#
_entry.id   fda06dc792b43bd02e99d79c1c526bf9
#
_cell.length_a   1.000
_cell.length_b   1.000
_cell.length_c   1.000
_cell.angle_alpha   90.00
_cell.angle_beta   90.00
_cell.angle_gamma   90.00
#
_symmetry.space_group_name_H-M   'P 1'
#
loop_
_entity.id
_entity.type
_entity.pdbx_description
1 polymer ?
#
loop_
_entity_poly.entity_id
_entity_poly.type
_entity_poly.pdbx_seq_one_letter_code
_entity_poly.pdbx_strand_id
1 'polypeptide(L)' 'MSQEVREPQQKRSIDKKNRIIEAGYELFAKDGYFNTNTSEIAKKAGVSTGIVYGYFHDKRDILIEVL' A
#
# COMPACT_ATOMS: atom_id res chain seq x y z
N MET A 1 6.94 9.47 -29.68
CA MET A 1 6.83 9.14 -29.23
C MET A 1 6.22 8.65 -28.57
N SER A 2 5.98 8.17 -28.39
CA SER A 2 5.44 7.70 -27.86
C SER A 2 5.11 7.37 -27.05
N GLN A 3 4.94 7.19 -26.75
CA GLN A 3 4.62 6.86 -26.02
C GLN A 3 4.08 6.80 -25.35
N GLU A 4 3.93 6.71 -25.18
CA GLU A 4 3.40 6.78 -24.55
C GLU A 4 2.40 6.54 -24.13
N VAL A 5 2.25 5.91 -24.31
CA VAL A 5 1.11 5.56 -24.02
C VAL A 5 1.08 4.59 -23.03
N ARG A 6 0.91 4.71 -21.99
CA ARG A 6 0.89 3.91 -21.04
C ARG A 6 -0.38 3.58 -20.68
N GLU A 7 -0.69 2.58 -20.00
CA GLU A 7 -1.95 2.19 -19.58
C GLU A 7 -2.29 2.85 -18.30
N PRO A 8 -3.27 3.77 -18.29
CA PRO A 8 -3.60 4.51 -17.08
C PRO A 8 -4.00 3.62 -15.93
N GLN A 9 -4.67 2.52 -16.22
CA GLN A 9 -5.07 1.62 -15.16
C GLN A 9 -3.93 0.99 -14.45
N GLN A 10 -2.94 0.59 -15.20
CA GLN A 10 -1.77 -0.02 -14.65
C GLN A 10 -1.03 0.94 -13.75
N LYS A 11 -0.95 2.18 -14.17
CA LYS A 11 -0.28 3.18 -13.39
C LYS A 11 -1.01 3.44 -12.08
N ARG A 12 -2.33 3.47 -12.11
CA ARG A 12 -3.10 3.67 -10.89
C ARG A 12 -2.92 2.54 -9.90
N SER A 13 -2.85 1.31 -10.41
CA SER A 13 -2.62 0.18 -9.55
C SER A 13 -1.30 0.27 -8.84
N ILE A 14 -0.26 0.63 -9.57
CA ILE A 14 1.07 0.77 -8.99
C ILE A 14 1.06 1.88 -7.96
N ASP A 15 0.40 2.98 -8.25
CA ASP A 15 0.33 4.09 -7.33
C ASP A 15 -0.36 3.70 -6.02
N LYS A 16 -1.46 2.98 -6.12
CA LYS A 16 -2.19 2.55 -4.94
C LYS A 16 -1.36 1.60 -4.10
N LYS A 17 -0.71 0.67 -4.75
CA LYS A 17 0.13 -0.27 -4.05
C LYS A 17 1.25 0.46 -3.32
N ASN A 18 1.88 1.42 -3.98
CA ASN A 18 2.97 2.17 -3.37
C ASN A 18 2.49 3.01 -2.20
N ARG A 19 1.29 3.57 -2.29
CA ARG A 19 0.74 4.33 -1.17
C ARG A 19 0.54 3.44 0.03
N ILE A 20 0.08 2.23 -0.20
CA ILE A 20 -0.14 1.29 0.90
C ILE A 20 1.19 0.93 1.54
N ILE A 21 2.20 0.69 0.72
CA ILE A 21 3.53 0.34 1.24
C ILE A 21 4.10 1.49 2.06
N GLU A 22 4.00 2.71 1.55
CA GLU A 22 4.50 3.86 2.28
C GLU A 22 3.75 4.08 3.59
N ALA A 23 2.44 3.94 3.55
CA ALA A 23 1.64 4.09 4.75
C ALA A 23 2.02 3.04 5.78
N GLY A 24 2.20 1.81 5.34
CA GLY A 24 2.62 0.74 6.22
C GLY A 24 3.97 1.01 6.84
N TYR A 25 4.91 1.42 6.01
CA TYR A 25 6.25 1.72 6.49
C TYR A 25 6.22 2.79 7.58
N GLU A 26 5.50 3.88 7.34
CA GLU A 26 5.44 4.97 8.29
C GLU A 26 4.79 4.55 9.60
N LEU A 27 3.72 3.78 9.51
CA LEU A 27 3.04 3.33 10.72
C LEU A 27 3.86 2.30 11.48
N PHE A 28 4.54 1.41 10.77
CA PHE A 28 5.41 0.45 11.44
C PHE A 28 6.54 1.17 12.17
N ALA A 29 7.07 2.21 11.55
CA ALA A 29 8.16 2.96 12.17
C ALA A 29 7.69 3.77 13.36
N LYS A 30 6.46 4.29 13.28
CA LYS A 30 5.94 5.15 14.33
C LYS A 30 5.37 4.37 15.50
N ASP A 31 4.50 3.40 15.19
CA ASP A 31 3.77 2.69 16.23
C ASP A 31 4.28 1.28 16.50
N GLY A 32 5.12 0.77 15.62
CA GLY A 32 5.59 -0.59 15.71
C GLY A 32 4.71 -1.53 14.91
N TYR A 33 5.32 -2.59 14.41
CA TYR A 33 4.61 -3.54 13.55
C TYR A 33 3.40 -4.15 14.27
N PHE A 34 3.59 -4.57 15.51
CA PHE A 34 2.53 -5.27 16.23
C PHE A 34 1.39 -4.35 16.64
N ASN A 35 1.65 -3.05 16.71
CA ASN A 35 0.63 -2.10 17.09
C ASN A 35 -0.09 -1.50 15.90
N THR A 36 0.29 -1.87 14.69
CA THR A 36 -0.31 -1.36 13.47
C THR A 36 -1.24 -2.41 12.89
N ASN A 37 -2.41 -1.99 12.42
CA ASN A 37 -3.30 -2.93 11.76
C ASN A 37 -3.62 -2.45 10.36
N THR A 38 -4.20 -3.35 9.57
CA THR A 38 -4.47 -3.09 8.16
C THR A 38 -5.44 -1.94 7.96
N SER A 39 -6.40 -1.80 8.86
CA SER A 39 -7.36 -0.70 8.76
C SER A 39 -6.67 0.65 8.86
N GLU A 40 -5.71 0.77 9.76
CA GLU A 40 -4.98 2.01 9.90
C GLU A 40 -4.14 2.30 8.67
N ILE A 41 -3.54 1.26 8.12
CA ILE A 41 -2.75 1.43 6.91
C ILE A 41 -3.62 1.91 5.76
N ALA A 42 -4.80 1.30 5.61
CA ALA A 42 -5.72 1.70 4.56
C ALA A 42 -6.14 3.15 4.72
N LYS A 43 -6.46 3.55 5.94
CA LYS A 43 -6.89 4.90 6.22
C LYS A 43 -5.78 5.90 5.87
N LYS A 44 -4.56 5.61 6.28
CA LYS A 44 -3.44 6.49 5.99
C LYS A 44 -3.15 6.55 4.52
N ALA A 45 -3.30 5.44 3.82
CA ALA A 45 -3.06 5.39 2.38
C ALA A 45 -4.19 6.02 1.57
N GLY A 46 -5.33 6.27 2.20
CA GLY A 46 -6.45 6.87 1.49
C GLY A 46 -7.24 5.86 0.67
N VAL A 47 -7.24 4.61 1.08
CA VAL A 47 -7.98 3.56 0.36
C VAL A 47 -8.79 2.75 1.36
N SER A 48 -9.67 1.89 0.85
CA SER A 48 -10.45 1.04 1.74
C SER A 48 -9.62 -0.19 2.14
N THR A 49 -10.03 -0.84 3.23
CA THR A 49 -9.36 -2.07 3.64
C THR A 49 -9.49 -3.14 2.57
N GLY A 50 -10.62 -3.13 1.87
CA GLY A 50 -10.80 -4.09 0.78
C GLY A 50 -9.75 -3.93 -0.30
N ILE A 51 -9.37 -2.70 -0.57
CA ILE A 51 -8.34 -2.44 -1.56
C ILE A 51 -6.99 -2.93 -1.07
N VAL A 52 -6.70 -2.73 0.22
CA VAL A 52 -5.45 -3.24 0.77
C VAL A 52 -5.39 -4.76 0.63
N TYR A 53 -6.48 -5.44 0.97
CA TYR A 53 -6.51 -6.90 0.86
C TYR A 53 -6.51 -7.39 -0.58
N GLY A 54 -6.79 -6.50 -1.52
CA GLY A 54 -6.65 -6.83 -2.92
C GLY A 54 -5.19 -6.91 -3.37
N TYR A 55 -4.31 -6.21 -2.66
CA TYR A 55 -2.88 -6.20 -2.99
C TYR A 55 -2.05 -7.02 -2.03
N PHE A 56 -2.45 -7.11 -0.77
CA PHE A 56 -1.66 -7.77 0.25
C PHE A 56 -2.54 -8.69 1.07
N HIS A 57 -2.01 -9.80 1.44
CA HIS A 57 -2.75 -10.77 2.23
C HIS A 57 -3.00 -10.25 3.65
N ASP A 58 -1.98 -9.63 4.23
CA ASP A 58 -2.10 -9.00 5.53
C ASP A 58 -0.91 -8.04 5.69
N LYS A 59 -0.76 -7.46 6.89
CA LYS A 59 0.30 -6.48 7.11
C LYS A 59 1.69 -7.08 6.97
N ARG A 60 1.80 -8.38 7.14
CA ARG A 60 3.06 -9.04 6.98
C ARG A 60 3.58 -8.93 5.56
N ASP A 61 2.68 -9.09 4.58
CA ASP A 61 3.07 -8.92 3.19
C ASP A 61 3.54 -7.50 2.92
N ILE A 62 2.92 -6.52 3.59
CA ILE A 62 3.34 -5.14 3.44
C ILE A 62 4.73 -4.96 4.02
N LEU A 63 4.99 -5.56 5.16
CA LEU A 63 6.30 -5.46 5.78
C LEU A 63 7.39 -6.05 4.88
N ILE A 64 7.08 -7.15 4.23
CA ILE A 64 8.04 -7.79 3.34
C ILE A 64 8.40 -6.84 2.19
N GLU A 65 7.42 -6.10 1.68
CA GLU A 65 7.68 -5.16 0.60
C GLU A 65 8.50 -3.97 1.07
N VAL A 66 8.40 -3.63 2.35
CA VAL A 66 9.13 -2.50 2.90
C VAL A 66 10.61 -2.85 3.09
N LEU A 67 10.88 -4.10 3.37
CA LEU A 67 12.25 -4.53 3.59
C LEU A 67 13.02 -4.60 2.29
#